data_27616ac58c734248390e4cb75493bc6f
#
_entry.id   27616ac58c734248390e4cb75493bc6f
#
_cell.length_a   1.000
_cell.length_b   1.000
_cell.length_c   1.000
_cell.angle_alpha   90.00
_cell.angle_beta   90.00
_cell.angle_gamma   90.00
#
_symmetry.space_group_name_H-M   'P 1'
#
loop_
_entity.id
_entity.type
_entity.pdbx_description
1 polymer ?
#
loop_
_entity_poly.entity_id
_entity_poly.type
_entity_poly.pdbx_seq_one_letter_code
_entity_poly.pdbx_strand_id
1 'polypeptide(L)'
;IKGDTTYAPVKKLNASGTDVMTHNGFFGPYGEVATKAIGRSTNETGVSRVVDAAVGPEGTWSLIDDKRSRVYTYDDSGNLLFAFGAKGQMLGNLSTVSGITYQDSKILLLDKSDASITVFNRTEYGDVLISALQHNNDRQYDLAVSDWETILQYNNNFDTAYIGIGQSYFRSGNWSKAMEYFSFASDTDNYNNAFKMWRQEWISKY
;
A
#
# COMPACT_ATOMS: atom_id res chain seq x y z
N ILE A 1 -15.01 -10.05 -13.86
CA ILE A 1 -15.29 -11.00 -12.77
C ILE A 1 -15.74 -10.12 -11.63
N LYS A 2 -17.02 -10.20 -11.27
CA LYS A 2 -17.45 -9.69 -9.97
C LYS A 2 -16.66 -10.48 -8.94
N GLY A 3 -15.69 -9.83 -8.28
CA GLY A 3 -14.94 -10.44 -7.22
C GLY A 3 -15.91 -10.86 -6.14
N ASP A 4 -15.90 -12.13 -5.81
CA ASP A 4 -16.58 -12.60 -4.63
C ASP A 4 -15.86 -11.96 -3.44
N THR A 5 -16.49 -10.95 -2.83
CA THR A 5 -15.94 -10.21 -1.69
C THR A 5 -15.75 -11.10 -0.46
N THR A 6 -16.22 -12.33 -0.51
CA THR A 6 -16.06 -13.33 0.56
C THR A 6 -14.69 -14.00 0.54
N TYR A 7 -13.96 -13.92 -0.58
CA TYR A 7 -12.65 -14.56 -0.74
C TYR A 7 -11.51 -13.56 -0.76
N ALA A 8 -11.22 -12.97 0.40
CA ALA A 8 -10.00 -12.18 0.58
C ALA A 8 -8.84 -13.10 0.95
N PRO A 9 -7.75 -13.18 0.14
CA PRO A 9 -6.60 -14.03 0.42
C PRO A 9 -5.81 -13.56 1.65
N VAL A 10 -5.97 -12.30 2.02
CA VAL A 10 -5.33 -11.69 3.18
C VAL A 10 -6.41 -11.00 4.02
N LYS A 11 -6.31 -11.14 5.34
CA LYS A 11 -7.22 -10.52 6.31
C LYS A 11 -6.42 -9.88 7.44
N LYS A 12 -6.86 -8.71 7.87
CA LYS A 12 -6.39 -8.07 9.10
C LYS A 12 -7.42 -8.31 10.20
N LEU A 13 -7.12 -9.24 11.09
CA LEU A 13 -8.05 -9.61 12.15
C LEU A 13 -7.78 -8.79 13.41
N ASN A 14 -8.84 -8.28 14.03
CA ASN A 14 -8.77 -7.75 15.38
C ASN A 14 -8.75 -8.87 16.43
N ALA A 15 -8.67 -8.50 17.71
CA ALA A 15 -8.64 -9.46 18.80
C ALA A 15 -9.90 -10.35 18.91
N SER A 16 -11.03 -9.93 18.33
CA SER A 16 -12.28 -10.72 18.28
C SER A 16 -12.36 -11.60 17.02
N GLY A 17 -11.36 -11.62 16.16
CA GLY A 17 -11.32 -12.39 14.91
C GLY A 17 -12.12 -11.76 13.77
N THR A 18 -12.56 -10.51 13.91
CA THR A 18 -13.26 -9.78 12.85
C THR A 18 -12.24 -9.16 11.89
N ASP A 19 -12.47 -9.30 10.59
CA ASP A 19 -11.66 -8.64 9.58
C ASP A 19 -11.91 -7.13 9.63
N VAL A 20 -10.86 -6.39 9.92
CA VAL A 20 -10.88 -4.92 10.02
C VAL A 20 -10.09 -4.26 8.89
N MET A 21 -9.75 -5.02 7.85
CA MET A 21 -9.07 -4.46 6.70
C MET A 21 -10.01 -3.54 5.94
N THR A 22 -9.55 -2.32 5.67
CA THR A 22 -10.28 -1.38 4.83
C THR A 22 -10.13 -1.81 3.37
N HIS A 23 -11.24 -2.03 2.71
CA HIS A 23 -11.28 -2.33 1.29
C HIS A 23 -11.66 -1.06 0.53
N ASN A 24 -10.68 -0.40 -0.09
CA ASN A 24 -10.91 0.81 -0.88
C ASN A 24 -11.43 0.44 -2.28
N GLY A 25 -12.69 0.04 -2.35
CA GLY A 25 -13.48 0.03 -3.59
C GLY A 25 -13.31 -1.20 -4.47
N PHE A 26 -12.25 -1.38 -5.22
CA PHE A 26 -12.28 -2.37 -6.30
C PHE A 26 -11.77 -3.76 -5.92
N PHE A 27 -10.73 -3.84 -5.13
CA PHE A 27 -10.16 -5.12 -4.68
C PHE A 27 -9.45 -4.89 -3.37
N GLY A 28 -9.55 -5.83 -2.45
CA GLY A 28 -8.65 -5.90 -1.32
C GLY A 28 -7.20 -6.06 -1.79
N PRO A 29 -6.23 -6.05 -0.89
CA PRO A 29 -4.82 -6.20 -1.22
C PRO A 29 -4.53 -7.64 -1.68
N TYR A 30 -4.79 -7.92 -2.94
CA TYR A 30 -4.63 -9.26 -3.53
C TYR A 30 -3.28 -9.45 -4.25
N GLY A 31 -2.41 -8.43 -4.25
CA GLY A 31 -1.29 -8.39 -5.17
C GLY A 31 -1.78 -8.04 -6.58
N GLU A 32 -1.51 -8.86 -7.55
CA GLU A 32 -2.03 -8.67 -8.90
C GLU A 32 -3.34 -9.41 -9.17
N VAL A 33 -4.27 -8.71 -9.79
CA VAL A 33 -5.50 -9.29 -10.32
C VAL A 33 -5.20 -9.91 -11.69
N ALA A 34 -5.94 -10.98 -12.03
CA ALA A 34 -5.79 -11.68 -13.29
C ALA A 34 -5.91 -10.74 -14.48
N THR A 35 -4.81 -10.40 -15.11
CA THR A 35 -4.80 -9.87 -16.46
C THR A 35 -4.62 -11.03 -17.41
N LYS A 36 -5.54 -11.19 -18.38
CA LYS A 36 -5.30 -12.09 -19.51
C LYS A 36 -4.15 -11.50 -20.32
N ALA A 37 -2.96 -12.06 -20.20
CA ALA A 37 -1.88 -11.72 -21.11
C ALA A 37 -2.32 -12.12 -22.53
N ILE A 38 -2.47 -11.13 -23.39
CA ILE A 38 -2.73 -11.37 -24.80
C ILE A 38 -1.45 -12.01 -25.38
N GLY A 39 -1.49 -13.31 -25.64
CA GLY A 39 -0.54 -13.99 -26.51
C GLY A 39 0.56 -14.86 -25.92
N ARG A 40 0.74 -14.96 -24.60
CA ARG A 40 1.65 -15.97 -24.01
C ARG A 40 1.10 -16.51 -22.69
N SER A 41 0.84 -17.82 -22.68
CA SER A 41 0.60 -18.56 -21.43
C SER A 41 1.94 -18.72 -20.71
N THR A 42 2.27 -17.77 -19.86
CA THR A 42 3.32 -17.96 -18.87
C THR A 42 2.68 -18.48 -17.59
N ASN A 43 3.38 -19.29 -16.81
CA ASN A 43 2.92 -19.72 -15.47
C ASN A 43 2.65 -18.55 -14.51
N GLU A 44 2.87 -17.30 -14.96
CA GLU A 44 2.73 -16.06 -14.22
C GLU A 44 1.40 -15.35 -14.45
N THR A 45 0.54 -15.88 -15.36
CA THR A 45 -0.77 -15.29 -15.63
C THR A 45 -1.79 -15.65 -14.54
N GLY A 46 -2.72 -14.77 -14.28
CA GLY A 46 -3.81 -15.00 -13.33
C GLY A 46 -3.53 -14.39 -11.93
N VAL A 47 -4.43 -14.64 -11.01
CA VAL A 47 -4.42 -14.07 -9.65
C VAL A 47 -3.12 -14.43 -8.92
N SER A 48 -2.62 -13.51 -8.08
CA SER A 48 -1.49 -13.74 -7.17
C SER A 48 -1.73 -14.94 -6.27
N ARG A 49 -0.67 -15.70 -6.03
CA ARG A 49 -0.67 -16.76 -5.04
C ARG A 49 0.10 -16.30 -3.80
N VAL A 50 -0.66 -15.82 -2.83
CA VAL A 50 -0.08 -15.33 -1.57
C VAL A 50 0.33 -16.53 -0.70
N VAL A 51 1.58 -16.55 -0.27
CA VAL A 51 2.15 -17.66 0.52
C VAL A 51 2.61 -17.24 1.91
N ASP A 52 2.95 -15.96 2.08
CA ASP A 52 3.38 -15.44 3.37
C ASP A 52 3.15 -13.92 3.44
N ALA A 53 3.08 -13.39 4.66
CA ALA A 53 2.91 -11.98 4.94
C ALA A 53 3.66 -11.58 6.21
N ALA A 54 4.19 -10.36 6.23
CA ALA A 54 4.90 -9.80 7.38
C ALA A 54 4.48 -8.36 7.65
N VAL A 55 4.44 -7.98 8.93
CA VAL A 55 4.21 -6.60 9.36
C VAL A 55 5.55 -5.86 9.35
N GLY A 56 5.55 -4.69 8.75
CA GLY A 56 6.68 -3.78 8.63
C GLY A 56 6.56 -2.55 9.53
N PRO A 57 7.46 -1.57 9.36
CA PRO A 57 7.44 -0.33 10.12
C PRO A 57 6.21 0.52 9.79
N GLU A 58 5.84 1.40 10.70
CA GLU A 58 4.79 2.41 10.56
C GLU A 58 3.40 1.86 10.15
N GLY A 59 3.09 0.63 10.60
CA GLY A 59 1.82 -0.03 10.25
C GLY A 59 1.79 -0.58 8.83
N THR A 60 2.90 -0.54 8.08
CA THR A 60 2.99 -1.20 6.79
C THR A 60 2.99 -2.72 6.94
N TRP A 61 2.65 -3.39 5.89
CA TRP A 61 2.72 -4.85 5.82
C TRP A 61 2.97 -5.30 4.37
N SER A 62 3.63 -6.42 4.24
CA SER A 62 3.99 -6.97 2.93
C SER A 62 3.49 -8.39 2.77
N LEU A 63 3.17 -8.74 1.54
CA LEU A 63 2.84 -10.10 1.15
C LEU A 63 3.72 -10.57 0.00
N ILE A 64 3.88 -11.89 -0.10
CA ILE A 64 4.59 -12.54 -1.19
C ILE A 64 3.62 -13.20 -2.15
N ASP A 65 3.77 -12.90 -3.44
CA ASP A 65 3.26 -13.70 -4.55
C ASP A 65 4.37 -14.64 -5.04
N ASP A 66 4.33 -15.91 -4.66
CA ASP A 66 5.35 -16.89 -5.07
C ASP A 66 5.25 -17.24 -6.55
N LYS A 67 4.11 -17.01 -7.18
CA LYS A 67 3.90 -17.24 -8.60
C LYS A 67 4.75 -16.32 -9.46
N ARG A 68 4.89 -15.05 -9.04
CA ARG A 68 5.68 -14.01 -9.73
C ARG A 68 7.01 -13.73 -9.06
N SER A 69 7.27 -14.34 -7.90
CA SER A 69 8.40 -14.00 -7.01
C SER A 69 8.42 -12.50 -6.72
N ARG A 70 7.25 -11.94 -6.36
CA ARG A 70 7.05 -10.51 -6.14
C ARG A 70 6.53 -10.23 -4.74
N VAL A 71 7.02 -9.16 -4.16
CA VAL A 71 6.55 -8.62 -2.89
C VAL A 71 5.69 -7.39 -3.17
N TYR A 72 4.56 -7.30 -2.47
CA TYR A 72 3.68 -6.14 -2.46
C TYR A 72 3.61 -5.61 -1.05
N THR A 73 3.86 -4.31 -0.89
CA THR A 73 3.83 -3.62 0.41
C THR A 73 2.69 -2.61 0.42
N TYR A 74 1.93 -2.65 1.50
CA TYR A 74 0.74 -1.84 1.71
C TYR A 74 0.87 -1.01 2.99
N ASP A 75 0.13 0.10 3.05
CA ASP A 75 -0.07 0.84 4.30
C ASP A 75 -1.12 0.16 5.20
N ASP A 76 -1.37 0.75 6.38
CA ASP A 76 -2.36 0.24 7.34
C ASP A 76 -3.80 0.25 6.80
N SER A 77 -4.09 1.11 5.83
CA SER A 77 -5.39 1.22 5.16
C SER A 77 -5.54 0.28 3.96
N GLY A 78 -4.49 -0.45 3.58
CA GLY A 78 -4.51 -1.38 2.45
C GLY A 78 -4.18 -0.73 1.10
N ASN A 79 -3.70 0.50 1.07
CA ASN A 79 -3.22 1.12 -0.16
C ASN A 79 -1.85 0.54 -0.55
N LEU A 80 -1.67 0.19 -1.83
CA LEU A 80 -0.39 -0.29 -2.33
C LEU A 80 0.63 0.85 -2.34
N LEU A 81 1.73 0.64 -1.63
CA LEU A 81 2.84 1.59 -1.57
C LEU A 81 3.88 1.31 -2.65
N PHE A 82 4.30 0.06 -2.76
CA PHE A 82 5.25 -0.38 -3.78
C PHE A 82 5.20 -1.89 -3.98
N ALA A 83 5.72 -2.33 -5.13
CA ALA A 83 5.95 -3.73 -5.41
C ALA A 83 7.34 -3.91 -6.01
N PHE A 84 8.04 -4.97 -5.65
CA PHE A 84 9.37 -5.28 -6.15
C PHE A 84 9.60 -6.79 -6.27
N GLY A 85 10.70 -7.14 -6.91
CA GLY A 85 11.04 -8.53 -7.21
C GLY A 85 10.41 -9.01 -8.51
N ALA A 86 11.07 -9.96 -9.12
CA ALA A 86 10.60 -10.70 -10.29
C ALA A 86 11.24 -12.07 -10.29
N LYS A 87 10.66 -12.98 -11.04
CA LYS A 87 11.24 -14.32 -11.22
C LYS A 87 12.46 -14.25 -12.13
N GLY A 88 13.58 -14.82 -11.70
CA GLY A 88 14.80 -14.88 -12.50
C GLY A 88 16.07 -14.93 -11.68
N GLN A 89 17.23 -14.85 -12.36
CA GLN A 89 18.56 -14.94 -11.76
C GLN A 89 19.32 -13.60 -11.77
N MET A 90 18.68 -12.50 -12.21
CA MET A 90 19.32 -11.20 -12.17
C MET A 90 19.32 -10.65 -10.74
N LEU A 91 20.21 -9.71 -10.45
CA LEU A 91 20.25 -9.05 -9.15
C LEU A 91 18.88 -8.43 -8.81
N GLY A 92 18.37 -8.76 -7.63
CA GLY A 92 17.03 -8.34 -7.20
C GLY A 92 15.89 -9.26 -7.65
N ASN A 93 16.18 -10.27 -8.49
CA ASN A 93 15.23 -11.31 -8.84
C ASN A 93 15.34 -12.50 -7.87
N LEU A 94 14.32 -13.31 -7.83
CA LEU A 94 14.14 -14.42 -6.89
C LEU A 94 13.64 -15.64 -7.66
N SER A 95 14.10 -16.83 -7.28
CA SER A 95 13.68 -18.08 -7.94
C SER A 95 12.33 -18.56 -7.40
N THR A 96 12.26 -18.82 -6.10
CA THR A 96 11.04 -19.32 -5.44
C THR A 96 10.95 -18.80 -4.02
N VAL A 97 10.34 -17.64 -3.87
CA VAL A 97 10.14 -17.00 -2.55
C VAL A 97 9.09 -17.76 -1.75
N SER A 98 9.39 -18.05 -0.50
CA SER A 98 8.50 -18.83 0.37
C SER A 98 8.29 -18.22 1.77
N GLY A 99 9.08 -17.23 2.15
CA GLY A 99 8.94 -16.57 3.44
C GLY A 99 9.41 -15.13 3.40
N ILE A 100 8.80 -14.28 4.21
CA ILE A 100 9.14 -12.87 4.36
C ILE A 100 9.19 -12.50 5.83
N THR A 101 10.16 -11.69 6.20
CA THR A 101 10.19 -11.03 7.51
C THR A 101 10.86 -9.66 7.39
N TYR A 102 10.63 -8.83 8.39
CA TYR A 102 11.34 -7.57 8.54
C TYR A 102 12.41 -7.69 9.63
N GLN A 103 13.54 -7.07 9.38
CA GLN A 103 14.56 -6.80 10.38
C GLN A 103 14.88 -5.29 10.30
N ASP A 104 14.38 -4.54 11.24
CA ASP A 104 14.41 -3.07 11.22
C ASP A 104 13.83 -2.52 9.91
N SER A 105 14.65 -1.81 9.12
CA SER A 105 14.24 -1.25 7.83
C SER A 105 14.41 -2.20 6.64
N LYS A 106 14.91 -3.42 6.88
CA LYS A 106 15.24 -4.38 5.82
C LYS A 106 14.14 -5.40 5.65
N ILE A 107 13.94 -5.84 4.42
CA ILE A 107 13.07 -6.96 4.10
C ILE A 107 13.96 -8.18 3.81
N LEU A 108 13.72 -9.26 4.52
CA LEU A 108 14.40 -10.55 4.34
C LEU A 108 13.46 -11.51 3.66
N LEU A 109 13.89 -12.04 2.52
CA LEU A 109 13.13 -13.01 1.74
C LEU A 109 13.85 -14.36 1.73
N LEU A 110 13.12 -15.41 2.11
CA LEU A 110 13.59 -16.79 2.03
C LEU A 110 13.30 -17.34 0.64
N ASP A 111 14.35 -17.70 -0.10
CA ASP A 111 14.24 -18.49 -1.34
C ASP A 111 14.52 -19.96 -1.05
N LYS A 112 13.49 -20.78 -1.20
CA LYS A 112 13.60 -22.21 -0.89
C LYS A 112 14.33 -23.01 -1.97
N SER A 113 14.38 -22.52 -3.22
CA SER A 113 15.08 -23.21 -4.30
C SER A 113 16.58 -23.10 -4.13
N ASP A 114 17.04 -21.94 -3.73
CA ASP A 114 18.46 -21.64 -3.60
C ASP A 114 18.95 -21.80 -2.15
N ALA A 115 18.04 -22.16 -1.21
CA ALA A 115 18.31 -22.27 0.22
C ALA A 115 19.02 -21.02 0.76
N SER A 116 18.58 -19.85 0.32
CA SER A 116 19.22 -18.56 0.59
C SER A 116 18.23 -17.55 1.20
N ILE A 117 18.80 -16.57 1.89
CA ILE A 117 18.06 -15.40 2.36
C ILE A 117 18.57 -14.17 1.61
N THR A 118 17.70 -13.54 0.86
CA THR A 118 18.02 -12.28 0.19
C THR A 118 17.55 -11.11 1.06
N VAL A 119 18.46 -10.16 1.28
CA VAL A 119 18.20 -8.96 2.08
C VAL A 119 18.01 -7.78 1.16
N PHE A 120 16.85 -7.15 1.26
CA PHE A 120 16.52 -5.91 0.54
C PHE A 120 16.61 -4.73 1.49
N ASN A 121 17.38 -3.72 1.11
CA ASN A 121 17.43 -2.43 1.79
C ASN A 121 16.46 -1.47 1.10
N ARG A 122 15.89 -0.55 1.87
CA ARG A 122 15.10 0.53 1.31
C ARG A 122 15.97 1.44 0.45
N THR A 123 15.39 1.99 -0.59
CA THR A 123 15.96 3.08 -1.38
C THR A 123 15.60 4.41 -0.72
N GLU A 124 16.21 5.51 -1.17
CA GLU A 124 15.84 6.86 -0.75
C GLU A 124 14.33 7.14 -0.92
N TYR A 125 13.76 6.72 -2.05
CA TYR A 125 12.31 6.79 -2.27
C TYR A 125 11.52 6.04 -1.18
N GLY A 126 11.95 4.83 -0.83
CA GLY A 126 11.34 4.03 0.22
C GLY A 126 11.47 4.66 1.60
N ASP A 127 12.59 5.32 1.87
CA ASP A 127 12.81 6.03 3.14
C ASP A 127 11.87 7.24 3.27
N VAL A 128 11.73 8.06 2.22
CA VAL A 128 10.78 9.20 2.21
C VAL A 128 9.35 8.71 2.38
N LEU A 129 8.98 7.60 1.75
CA LEU A 129 7.64 7.02 1.87
C LEU A 129 7.33 6.57 3.30
N ILE A 130 8.26 5.88 3.96
CA ILE A 130 8.09 5.49 5.36
C ILE A 130 8.09 6.72 6.30
N SER A 131 8.92 7.73 6.00
CA SER A 131 8.94 9.02 6.73
C SER A 131 7.57 9.70 6.66
N ALA A 132 6.93 9.74 5.49
CA ALA A 132 5.60 10.31 5.33
C ALA A 132 4.55 9.61 6.21
N LEU A 133 4.60 8.28 6.29
CA LEU A 133 3.71 7.51 7.17
C LEU A 133 4.02 7.78 8.64
N GLN A 134 5.29 7.82 9.02
CA GLN A 134 5.72 8.13 10.38
C GLN A 134 5.25 9.52 10.81
N HIS A 135 5.54 10.56 10.03
CA HIS A 135 5.09 11.92 10.35
C HIS A 135 3.58 12.01 10.48
N ASN A 136 2.83 11.26 9.65
CA ASN A 136 1.38 11.22 9.76
C ASN A 136 0.92 10.53 11.06
N ASN A 137 1.56 9.45 11.49
CA ASN A 137 1.29 8.75 12.74
C ASN A 137 1.63 9.63 13.95
N ASP A 138 2.74 10.38 13.88
CA ASP A 138 3.21 11.31 14.90
C ASP A 138 2.44 12.64 14.90
N ARG A 139 1.43 12.80 14.02
CA ARG A 139 0.62 14.02 13.83
C ARG A 139 1.42 15.24 13.37
N GLN A 140 2.55 15.02 12.77
CA GLN A 140 3.39 16.05 12.15
C GLN A 140 2.93 16.27 10.69
N TYR A 141 1.70 16.74 10.53
CA TYR A 141 1.01 16.73 9.23
C TYR A 141 1.69 17.57 8.14
N ASP A 142 2.31 18.71 8.51
CA ASP A 142 3.04 19.53 7.54
C ASP A 142 4.27 18.81 7.00
N LEU A 143 4.99 18.06 7.85
CA LEU A 143 6.12 17.24 7.42
C LEU A 143 5.65 16.06 6.56
N ALA A 144 4.55 15.41 6.94
CA ALA A 144 3.95 14.35 6.13
C ALA A 144 3.55 14.85 4.73
N VAL A 145 2.96 16.06 4.62
CA VAL A 145 2.63 16.67 3.32
C VAL A 145 3.90 16.88 2.50
N SER A 146 4.98 17.44 3.10
CA SER A 146 6.25 17.66 2.40
C SER A 146 6.88 16.36 1.87
N ASP A 147 6.83 15.29 2.67
CA ASP A 147 7.32 13.99 2.24
C ASP A 147 6.50 13.43 1.07
N TRP A 148 5.16 13.49 1.16
CA TRP A 148 4.28 13.06 0.07
C TRP A 148 4.47 13.88 -1.20
N GLU A 149 4.67 15.20 -1.09
CA GLU A 149 4.99 16.06 -2.24
C GLU A 149 6.34 15.65 -2.87
N THR A 150 7.33 15.25 -2.06
CA THR A 150 8.59 14.69 -2.55
C THR A 150 8.35 13.39 -3.33
N ILE A 151 7.48 12.51 -2.83
CA ILE A 151 7.08 11.29 -3.56
C ILE A 151 6.44 11.62 -4.91
N LEU A 152 5.59 12.65 -4.99
CA LEU A 152 4.98 13.08 -6.25
C LEU A 152 5.99 13.65 -7.25
N GLN A 153 7.15 14.15 -6.81
CA GLN A 153 8.22 14.54 -7.72
C GLN A 153 8.87 13.33 -8.43
N TYR A 154 8.90 12.17 -7.77
CA TYR A 154 9.34 10.91 -8.38
C TYR A 154 8.26 10.29 -9.28
N ASN A 155 7.00 10.36 -8.87
CA ASN A 155 5.85 9.79 -9.59
C ASN A 155 4.60 10.63 -9.35
N ASN A 156 4.29 11.52 -10.27
CA ASN A 156 3.14 12.41 -10.20
C ASN A 156 1.77 11.72 -10.41
N ASN A 157 1.76 10.44 -10.80
CA ASN A 157 0.55 9.63 -10.97
C ASN A 157 0.35 8.65 -9.79
N PHE A 158 0.96 8.93 -8.65
CA PHE A 158 0.85 8.05 -7.49
C PHE A 158 -0.33 8.47 -6.60
N ASP A 159 -1.50 7.90 -6.85
CA ASP A 159 -2.76 8.23 -6.18
C ASP A 159 -2.67 8.14 -4.65
N THR A 160 -1.90 7.16 -4.13
CA THR A 160 -1.68 7.00 -2.69
C THR A 160 -1.03 8.23 -2.05
N ALA A 161 -0.14 8.95 -2.77
CA ALA A 161 0.46 10.17 -2.25
C ALA A 161 -0.57 11.30 -2.15
N TYR A 162 -1.45 11.46 -3.14
CA TYR A 162 -2.55 12.42 -3.07
C TYR A 162 -3.51 12.09 -1.91
N ILE A 163 -3.83 10.81 -1.70
CA ILE A 163 -4.63 10.37 -0.55
C ILE A 163 -3.91 10.70 0.76
N GLY A 164 -2.60 10.44 0.86
CA GLY A 164 -1.79 10.75 2.04
C GLY A 164 -1.76 12.24 2.39
N ILE A 165 -1.60 13.12 1.38
CA ILE A 165 -1.69 14.57 1.56
C ILE A 165 -3.11 14.96 2.00
N GLY A 166 -4.14 14.44 1.34
CA GLY A 166 -5.53 14.68 1.69
C GLY A 166 -5.84 14.30 3.12
N GLN A 167 -5.35 13.13 3.57
CA GLN A 167 -5.50 12.67 4.95
C GLN A 167 -4.76 13.55 5.96
N SER A 168 -3.57 14.04 5.64
CA SER A 168 -2.82 14.96 6.49
C SER A 168 -3.57 16.28 6.67
N TYR A 169 -4.10 16.86 5.58
CA TYR A 169 -4.95 18.05 5.66
C TYR A 169 -6.29 17.79 6.39
N PHE A 170 -6.87 16.61 6.19
CA PHE A 170 -8.09 16.23 6.90
C PHE A 170 -7.85 16.17 8.41
N ARG A 171 -6.79 15.55 8.86
CA ARG A 171 -6.43 15.42 10.28
C ARG A 171 -6.00 16.74 10.91
N SER A 172 -5.42 17.66 10.14
CA SER A 172 -5.09 19.02 10.60
C SER A 172 -6.29 19.99 10.59
N GLY A 173 -7.47 19.55 10.13
CA GLY A 173 -8.68 20.35 10.08
C GLY A 173 -8.79 21.26 8.86
N ASN A 174 -7.93 21.09 7.87
CA ASN A 174 -8.02 21.85 6.62
C ASN A 174 -8.88 21.09 5.59
N TRP A 175 -10.18 21.11 5.83
CA TRP A 175 -11.14 20.33 5.03
C TRP A 175 -11.17 20.72 3.55
N SER A 176 -10.95 21.99 3.24
CA SER A 176 -10.93 22.49 1.86
C SER A 176 -9.78 21.89 1.06
N LYS A 177 -8.57 21.92 1.60
CA LYS A 177 -7.42 21.29 0.96
C LYS A 177 -7.55 19.76 0.93
N ALA A 178 -8.09 19.17 1.99
CA ALA A 178 -8.34 17.72 2.00
C ALA A 178 -9.23 17.30 0.83
N MET A 179 -10.34 18.01 0.57
CA MET A 179 -11.22 17.75 -0.57
C MET A 179 -10.49 17.87 -1.91
N GLU A 180 -9.66 18.90 -2.07
CA GLU A 180 -8.87 19.11 -3.29
C GLU A 180 -7.99 17.88 -3.61
N TYR A 181 -7.21 17.43 -2.63
CA TYR A 181 -6.29 16.30 -2.82
C TYR A 181 -7.02 14.96 -2.98
N PHE A 182 -8.11 14.72 -2.26
CA PHE A 182 -8.94 13.54 -2.48
C PHE A 182 -9.58 13.53 -3.89
N SER A 183 -9.89 14.71 -4.44
CA SER A 183 -10.41 14.80 -5.81
C SER A 183 -9.35 14.42 -6.85
N PHE A 184 -8.07 14.77 -6.64
CA PHE A 184 -6.98 14.36 -7.52
C PHE A 184 -6.80 12.83 -7.55
N ALA A 185 -6.99 12.17 -6.42
CA ALA A 185 -6.96 10.71 -6.31
C ALA A 185 -8.28 10.02 -6.72
N SER A 186 -9.31 10.78 -7.10
CA SER A 186 -10.67 10.25 -7.32
C SER A 186 -11.24 9.47 -6.12
N ASP A 187 -10.78 9.80 -4.91
CA ASP A 187 -11.21 9.19 -3.64
C ASP A 187 -12.51 9.86 -3.16
N THR A 188 -13.63 9.36 -3.68
CA THR A 188 -14.96 9.91 -3.40
C THR A 188 -15.37 9.77 -1.95
N ASP A 189 -14.96 8.70 -1.26
CA ASP A 189 -15.38 8.44 0.11
C ASP A 189 -14.71 9.43 1.08
N ASN A 190 -13.40 9.59 0.98
CA ASN A 190 -12.67 10.56 1.78
C ASN A 190 -13.03 12.01 1.42
N TYR A 191 -13.28 12.30 0.14
CA TYR A 191 -13.83 13.59 -0.28
C TYR A 191 -15.15 13.91 0.42
N ASN A 192 -16.10 12.98 0.41
CA ASN A 192 -17.40 13.15 1.05
C ASN A 192 -17.29 13.35 2.56
N ASN A 193 -16.36 12.64 3.21
CA ASN A 193 -16.08 12.83 4.63
C ASN A 193 -15.54 14.24 4.91
N ALA A 194 -14.58 14.71 4.11
CA ALA A 194 -14.03 16.06 4.23
C ALA A 194 -15.08 17.14 3.97
N PHE A 195 -15.93 16.94 2.94
CA PHE A 195 -17.05 17.85 2.65
C PHE A 195 -18.05 17.92 3.80
N LYS A 196 -18.37 16.79 4.44
CA LYS A 196 -19.26 16.77 5.62
C LYS A 196 -18.69 17.63 6.76
N MET A 197 -17.38 17.48 7.05
CA MET A 197 -16.72 18.27 8.10
C MET A 197 -16.66 19.74 7.76
N TRP A 198 -16.30 20.08 6.53
CA TRP A 198 -16.29 21.45 6.03
C TRP A 198 -17.68 22.11 6.15
N ARG A 199 -18.74 21.41 5.74
CA ARG A 199 -20.12 21.91 5.84
C ARG A 199 -20.55 22.12 7.29
N GLN A 200 -20.19 21.22 8.21
CA GLN A 200 -20.50 21.37 9.63
C GLN A 200 -19.81 22.60 10.22
N GLU A 201 -18.55 22.82 9.89
CA GLU A 201 -17.81 23.99 10.33
C GLU A 201 -18.45 25.29 9.77
N TRP A 202 -18.81 25.27 8.48
CA TRP A 202 -19.46 26.42 7.85
C TRP A 202 -20.81 26.78 8.53
N ILE A 203 -21.68 25.80 8.77
CA ILE A 203 -22.97 25.98 9.44
C ILE A 203 -22.78 26.51 10.88
N SER A 204 -21.73 26.08 11.58
CA SER A 204 -21.48 26.50 12.95
C SER A 204 -20.99 27.96 13.08
N LYS A 205 -20.54 28.55 11.98
CA LYS A 205 -20.03 29.95 11.93
C LYS A 205 -21.08 30.96 11.54
N TYR A 206 -22.23 30.54 11.06
CA TYR A 206 -23.36 31.38 10.60
C TYR A 206 -24.67 30.91 11.21
#